data_5bcf06559b57cf38fcca825b7f642e22
#
_entry.id   5bcf06559b57cf38fcca825b7f642e22
#
_cell.length_a   1.000
_cell.length_b   1.000
_cell.length_c   1.000
_cell.angle_alpha   90.00
_cell.angle_beta   90.00
_cell.angle_gamma   90.00
#
_symmetry.space_group_name_H-M   'P 1'
#
loop_
_entity.id
_entity.type
_entity.pdbx_description
1 polymer ?
#
loop_
_entity_poly.entity_id
_entity_poly.type
_entity_poly.pdbx_seq_one_letter_code
_entity_poly.pdbx_strand_id
1 'polypeptide(L)'
;MELHGKAFGDLITGPCGGLLITERFAEDFKAEGLTGLSGFHPIEVMRVRRKHRGPKAGPPPNYLFVTPAYGHPALDMERSRIRSNKTITCTWCRYVGADAIDGLTLEAGTWNGEDVFRPRGLWGVLLVSERFVCFSEKHALSHMSPVPIEKYVWDPLGLYYSRSLQLDPSSKS
;
A
#
# COMPACT_ATOMS: atom_id res chain seq x y z
N MET A 1 13.96 15.10 7.06
CA MET A 1 12.72 14.93 6.27
C MET A 1 11.79 16.11 6.47
N GLU A 2 10.93 16.43 5.49
CA GLU A 2 9.88 17.45 5.63
C GLU A 2 8.50 16.75 5.61
N LEU A 3 7.64 17.07 6.58
CA LEU A 3 6.28 16.55 6.69
C LEU A 3 5.26 17.59 6.24
N HIS A 4 4.24 17.13 5.53
CA HIS A 4 3.12 17.94 5.07
C HIS A 4 1.81 17.37 5.58
N GLY A 5 0.97 18.16 6.26
CA GLY A 5 -0.35 17.69 6.67
C GLY A 5 -0.88 18.33 7.94
N LYS A 6 -2.10 17.92 8.31
CA LYS A 6 -2.81 18.37 9.52
C LYS A 6 -2.60 17.42 10.70
N ALA A 7 -2.34 16.16 10.44
CA ALA A 7 -2.13 15.11 11.43
C ALA A 7 -0.94 14.23 11.02
N PHE A 8 -0.34 13.59 11.99
CA PHE A 8 0.75 12.66 11.80
C PHE A 8 0.19 11.23 11.82
N GLY A 9 0.36 10.49 10.72
CA GLY A 9 -0.07 9.10 10.63
C GLY A 9 0.98 8.15 11.22
N ASP A 10 0.52 6.98 11.64
CA ASP A 10 1.43 5.92 12.11
C ASP A 10 2.18 5.26 10.96
N LEU A 11 1.63 5.29 9.74
CA LEU A 11 2.27 4.79 8.53
C LEU A 11 2.15 5.83 7.41
N ILE A 12 3.28 6.13 6.75
CA ILE A 12 3.37 7.10 5.66
C ILE A 12 4.23 6.49 4.55
N THR A 13 3.85 6.73 3.29
CA THR A 13 4.70 6.34 2.16
C THR A 13 5.99 7.16 2.15
N GLY A 14 7.11 6.47 2.17
CA GLY A 14 8.44 7.04 2.11
C GLY A 14 9.02 7.07 0.69
N PRO A 15 10.24 7.58 0.53
CA PRO A 15 10.95 7.57 -0.75
C PRO A 15 11.33 6.15 -1.18
N CYS A 16 11.58 5.97 -2.47
CA CYS A 16 12.09 4.71 -3.05
C CYS A 16 11.26 3.46 -2.69
N GLY A 17 9.95 3.62 -2.48
CA GLY A 17 9.08 2.50 -2.12
C GLY A 17 9.14 2.05 -0.65
N GLY A 18 9.96 2.70 0.19
CA GLY A 18 9.96 2.47 1.63
C GLY A 18 8.76 3.06 2.33
N LEU A 19 8.66 2.82 3.62
CA LEU A 19 7.62 3.35 4.51
C LEU A 19 8.27 4.11 5.66
N LEU A 20 7.52 5.05 6.20
CA LEU A 20 7.83 5.70 7.46
C LEU A 20 6.79 5.24 8.45
N ILE A 21 7.23 4.68 9.55
CA ILE A 21 6.37 4.23 10.64
C ILE A 21 6.77 4.92 11.93
N THR A 22 5.82 5.16 12.82
CA THR A 22 6.12 5.69 14.14
C THR A 22 6.92 4.69 14.96
N GLU A 23 7.73 5.17 15.91
CA GLU A 23 8.50 4.32 16.82
C GLU A 23 7.57 3.39 17.61
N ARG A 24 6.43 3.90 18.10
CA ARG A 24 5.37 3.09 18.74
C ARG A 24 4.91 1.93 17.86
N PHE A 25 4.59 2.23 16.59
CA PHE A 25 4.21 1.17 15.63
C PHE A 25 5.31 0.11 15.52
N ALA A 26 6.57 0.52 15.39
CA ALA A 26 7.69 -0.42 15.24
C ALA A 26 7.90 -1.32 16.46
N GLU A 27 7.71 -0.78 17.67
CA GLU A 27 7.78 -1.52 18.91
C GLU A 27 6.65 -2.57 18.99
N ASP A 28 5.40 -2.16 18.77
CA ASP A 28 4.24 -3.03 18.79
C ASP A 28 4.35 -4.12 17.70
N PHE A 29 4.78 -3.75 16.48
CA PHE A 29 4.99 -4.68 15.35
C PHE A 29 5.98 -5.79 15.69
N LYS A 30 7.11 -5.41 16.32
CA LYS A 30 8.13 -6.37 16.75
C LYS A 30 7.66 -7.22 17.93
N ALA A 31 6.98 -6.61 18.90
CA ALA A 31 6.47 -7.31 20.10
C ALA A 31 5.46 -8.40 19.73
N GLU A 32 4.63 -8.18 18.70
CA GLU A 32 3.69 -9.19 18.22
C GLU A 32 4.31 -10.17 17.19
N GLY A 33 5.60 -10.04 16.90
CA GLY A 33 6.31 -10.94 16.00
C GLY A 33 5.81 -10.88 14.55
N LEU A 34 5.29 -9.72 14.11
CA LEU A 34 4.90 -9.51 12.72
C LEU A 34 6.15 -9.44 11.83
N THR A 35 5.98 -9.80 10.57
CA THR A 35 7.06 -9.97 9.61
C THR A 35 6.87 -9.11 8.35
N GLY A 36 7.93 -8.99 7.53
CA GLY A 36 7.84 -8.31 6.25
C GLY A 36 8.29 -6.84 6.27
N LEU A 37 8.72 -6.31 7.41
CA LEU A 37 9.41 -5.01 7.47
C LEU A 37 10.86 -5.19 7.91
N SER A 38 11.76 -4.43 7.30
CA SER A 38 13.20 -4.42 7.61
C SER A 38 13.76 -2.99 7.58
N GLY A 39 14.97 -2.82 8.13
CA GLY A 39 15.68 -1.54 8.11
C GLY A 39 15.54 -0.76 9.41
N PHE A 40 14.38 -0.34 9.81
CA PHE A 40 14.10 0.41 11.06
C PHE A 40 15.10 1.53 11.36
N HIS A 41 15.42 2.36 10.35
CA HIS A 41 16.39 3.44 10.47
C HIS A 41 15.74 4.72 10.99
N PRO A 42 16.23 5.34 12.07
CA PRO A 42 15.70 6.60 12.58
C PRO A 42 15.73 7.70 11.53
N ILE A 43 14.66 8.50 11.46
CA ILE A 43 14.53 9.62 10.55
C ILE A 43 14.33 10.92 11.34
N GLU A 44 15.17 11.90 11.07
CA GLU A 44 15.01 13.23 11.62
C GLU A 44 13.99 14.04 10.82
N VAL A 45 12.96 14.56 11.52
CA VAL A 45 11.97 15.48 10.94
C VAL A 45 12.49 16.91 11.03
N MET A 46 13.06 17.42 9.96
CA MET A 46 13.65 18.76 9.91
C MET A 46 12.59 19.87 9.86
N ARG A 47 11.43 19.61 9.28
CA ARG A 47 10.39 20.62 9.06
C ARG A 47 9.01 20.01 8.93
N VAL A 48 8.01 20.74 9.50
CA VAL A 48 6.59 20.44 9.31
C VAL A 48 5.93 21.61 8.60
N ARG A 49 5.47 21.40 7.37
CA ARG A 49 4.68 22.41 6.63
C ARG A 49 3.19 22.14 6.75
N ARG A 50 2.45 23.13 7.21
CA ARG A 50 1.00 23.11 7.33
C ARG A 50 0.37 24.01 6.28
N LYS A 51 -0.58 23.48 5.50
CA LYS A 51 -1.27 24.24 4.44
C LYS A 51 -2.36 25.19 4.98
N HIS A 52 -2.80 25.04 6.23
CA HIS A 52 -3.91 25.85 6.79
C HIS A 52 -3.64 26.30 8.22
N ARG A 53 -4.19 27.48 8.59
CA ARG A 53 -4.28 27.96 9.96
C ARG A 53 -5.28 27.10 10.72
N GLY A 54 -4.82 26.15 11.51
CA GLY A 54 -5.61 25.30 12.39
C GLY A 54 -4.90 25.09 13.73
N PRO A 55 -5.54 24.40 14.70
CA PRO A 55 -4.90 24.07 15.96
C PRO A 55 -3.53 23.42 15.71
N LYS A 56 -2.54 23.83 16.49
CA LYS A 56 -1.20 23.23 16.39
C LYS A 56 -1.32 21.75 16.81
N ALA A 57 -1.08 20.80 15.90
CA ALA A 57 -0.77 19.44 16.31
C ALA A 57 0.46 19.48 17.23
N GLY A 58 0.59 18.55 18.15
CA GLY A 58 1.78 18.38 18.98
C GLY A 58 3.07 18.25 18.15
N PRO A 59 4.21 18.01 18.80
CA PRO A 59 5.44 17.70 18.11
C PRO A 59 5.22 16.44 17.22
N PRO A 60 5.95 16.34 16.09
CA PRO A 60 5.88 15.13 15.26
C PRO A 60 6.39 13.93 16.09
N PRO A 61 5.82 12.74 15.89
CA PRO A 61 6.36 11.53 16.49
C PRO A 61 7.73 11.20 15.90
N ASN A 62 8.51 10.39 16.60
CA ASN A 62 9.71 9.80 16.03
C ASN A 62 9.30 8.83 14.93
N TYR A 63 9.95 8.95 13.77
CA TYR A 63 9.73 8.06 12.64
C TYR A 63 10.95 7.18 12.37
N LEU A 64 10.66 5.97 11.94
CA LEU A 64 11.64 5.04 11.41
C LEU A 64 11.34 4.80 9.92
N PHE A 65 12.38 4.80 9.10
CA PHE A 65 12.31 4.33 7.72
C PHE A 65 12.43 2.81 7.71
N VAL A 66 11.50 2.15 7.03
CA VAL A 66 11.47 0.70 6.88
C VAL A 66 11.23 0.32 5.42
N THR A 67 11.71 -0.87 5.06
CA THR A 67 11.53 -1.43 3.72
C THR A 67 10.60 -2.65 3.81
N PRO A 68 9.47 -2.66 3.08
CA PRO A 68 8.62 -3.84 2.96
C PRO A 68 9.34 -4.99 2.25
N ALA A 69 9.04 -6.22 2.65
CA ALA A 69 9.55 -7.41 1.97
C ALA A 69 9.14 -7.41 0.48
N TYR A 70 10.05 -7.88 -0.35
CA TYR A 70 9.84 -8.02 -1.80
C TYR A 70 10.56 -9.27 -2.31
N GLY A 71 9.95 -9.95 -3.27
CA GLY A 71 10.63 -11.00 -4.02
C GLY A 71 9.98 -12.38 -3.95
N HIS A 72 9.27 -12.74 -2.89
CA HIS A 72 8.56 -14.02 -2.81
C HIS A 72 7.13 -13.90 -3.34
N PRO A 73 6.23 -13.12 -2.73
CA PRO A 73 4.86 -13.04 -3.21
C PRO A 73 4.78 -12.48 -4.63
N ALA A 74 4.02 -13.12 -5.49
CA ALA A 74 3.80 -12.68 -6.86
C ALA A 74 2.31 -12.55 -7.15
N LEU A 75 1.95 -11.62 -8.03
CA LEU A 75 0.59 -11.57 -8.58
C LEU A 75 0.42 -12.64 -9.64
N ASP A 76 -0.73 -13.30 -9.61
CA ASP A 76 -1.25 -14.05 -10.74
C ASP A 76 -1.73 -13.04 -11.79
N MET A 77 -0.92 -12.87 -12.83
CA MET A 77 -1.15 -11.82 -13.85
C MET A 77 -2.35 -12.15 -14.76
N GLU A 78 -2.78 -13.41 -14.83
CA GLU A 78 -3.95 -13.82 -15.61
C GLU A 78 -5.25 -13.60 -14.83
N ARG A 79 -5.23 -13.87 -13.53
CA ARG A 79 -6.41 -13.72 -12.66
C ARG A 79 -6.55 -12.31 -12.09
N SER A 80 -5.47 -11.57 -11.99
CA SER A 80 -5.53 -10.16 -11.59
C SER A 80 -6.10 -9.32 -12.72
N ARG A 81 -7.10 -8.52 -12.43
CA ARG A 81 -7.70 -7.61 -13.40
C ARG A 81 -6.87 -6.32 -13.45
N ILE A 82 -5.72 -6.42 -14.11
CA ILE A 82 -4.80 -5.30 -14.33
C ILE A 82 -4.84 -4.93 -15.81
N ARG A 83 -5.19 -3.69 -16.10
CA ARG A 83 -5.08 -3.12 -17.43
C ARG A 83 -3.72 -2.45 -17.59
N SER A 84 -2.98 -2.85 -18.62
CA SER A 84 -1.70 -2.26 -18.97
C SER A 84 -1.54 -2.28 -20.49
N ASN A 85 -0.89 -1.27 -21.03
CA ASN A 85 -0.49 -1.21 -22.43
C ASN A 85 0.93 -1.74 -22.67
N LYS A 86 1.59 -2.23 -21.62
CA LYS A 86 2.95 -2.76 -21.66
C LYS A 86 2.97 -4.28 -21.54
N THR A 87 3.92 -4.89 -22.21
CA THR A 87 4.19 -6.32 -22.10
C THR A 87 5.17 -6.62 -20.98
N ILE A 88 5.04 -7.80 -20.36
CA ILE A 88 6.00 -8.29 -19.36
C ILE A 88 7.32 -8.59 -20.07
N THR A 89 8.39 -7.90 -19.71
CA THR A 89 9.73 -8.12 -20.25
C THR A 89 10.64 -8.92 -19.31
N CYS A 90 10.33 -8.94 -18.03
CA CYS A 90 11.10 -9.65 -17.01
C CYS A 90 10.22 -10.76 -16.40
N THR A 91 10.60 -12.02 -16.59
CA THR A 91 9.88 -13.18 -16.06
C THR A 91 9.93 -13.28 -14.53
N TRP A 92 10.95 -12.70 -13.91
CA TRP A 92 11.08 -12.69 -12.45
C TRP A 92 10.26 -11.58 -11.79
N CYS A 93 10.49 -10.32 -12.13
CA CYS A 93 9.79 -9.20 -11.50
C CYS A 93 8.36 -9.03 -12.03
N ARG A 94 8.09 -9.49 -13.26
CA ARG A 94 6.78 -9.44 -13.95
C ARG A 94 6.17 -8.03 -14.01
N TYR A 95 7.00 -7.00 -13.87
CA TYR A 95 6.53 -5.63 -13.79
C TYR A 95 6.00 -5.13 -15.14
N VAL A 96 4.78 -4.64 -15.14
CA VAL A 96 4.14 -4.09 -16.34
C VAL A 96 3.70 -2.63 -16.18
N GLY A 97 3.66 -2.09 -14.99
CA GLY A 97 2.88 -0.89 -14.72
C GLY A 97 1.39 -1.18 -14.81
N ALA A 98 0.58 -0.25 -14.36
CA ALA A 98 -0.86 -0.38 -14.46
C ALA A 98 -1.46 0.95 -14.94
N ASP A 99 -2.40 0.87 -15.89
CA ASP A 99 -3.26 1.99 -16.28
C ASP A 99 -4.55 2.00 -15.46
N ALA A 100 -5.01 0.79 -15.09
CA ALA A 100 -6.12 0.59 -14.15
C ALA A 100 -6.06 -0.80 -13.50
N ILE A 101 -6.66 -0.94 -12.32
CA ILE A 101 -6.75 -2.17 -11.54
C ILE A 101 -8.20 -2.31 -11.05
N ASP A 102 -8.76 -3.52 -11.18
CA ASP A 102 -10.07 -3.89 -10.67
C ASP A 102 -10.03 -5.26 -9.99
N GLY A 103 -9.23 -5.38 -8.94
CA GLY A 103 -9.00 -6.59 -8.18
C GLY A 103 -7.67 -7.27 -8.51
N LEU A 104 -7.05 -7.80 -7.48
CA LEU A 104 -5.77 -8.49 -7.54
C LEU A 104 -5.91 -9.92 -7.01
N THR A 105 -5.05 -10.81 -7.47
CA THR A 105 -4.95 -12.20 -7.01
C THR A 105 -3.48 -12.55 -6.84
N LEU A 106 -3.12 -13.18 -5.72
CA LEU A 106 -1.79 -13.75 -5.53
C LEU A 106 -1.67 -15.10 -6.25
N GLU A 107 -0.51 -15.35 -6.83
CA GLU A 107 -0.15 -16.66 -7.38
C GLU A 107 0.01 -17.67 -6.24
N ALA A 108 -0.69 -18.79 -6.36
CA ALA A 108 -0.69 -19.82 -5.33
C ALA A 108 0.73 -20.32 -5.02
N GLY A 109 1.04 -20.47 -3.73
CA GLY A 109 2.34 -20.97 -3.27
C GLY A 109 3.49 -19.96 -3.31
N THR A 110 3.25 -18.71 -3.70
CA THR A 110 4.31 -17.69 -3.71
C THR A 110 4.37 -16.85 -2.44
N TRP A 111 3.33 -16.83 -1.63
CA TRP A 111 3.31 -16.12 -0.36
C TRP A 111 3.79 -17.02 0.78
N ASN A 112 4.76 -16.57 1.55
CA ASN A 112 5.40 -17.31 2.65
C ASN A 112 4.98 -16.83 4.04
N GLY A 113 3.88 -16.08 4.13
CA GLY A 113 3.34 -15.62 5.41
C GLY A 113 3.89 -14.28 5.90
N GLU A 114 4.52 -13.48 5.02
CA GLU A 114 4.90 -12.11 5.36
C GLU A 114 3.66 -11.28 5.66
N ASP A 115 3.72 -10.47 6.73
CA ASP A 115 2.59 -9.63 7.15
C ASP A 115 2.50 -8.31 6.38
N VAL A 116 3.65 -7.79 5.88
CA VAL A 116 3.72 -6.56 5.08
C VAL A 116 4.70 -6.77 3.93
N PHE A 117 4.23 -6.66 2.69
CA PHE A 117 5.07 -6.95 1.52
C PHE A 117 4.61 -6.22 0.26
N ARG A 118 5.46 -6.23 -0.75
CA ARG A 118 5.15 -5.80 -2.11
C ARG A 118 5.20 -7.00 -3.05
N PRO A 119 4.16 -7.25 -3.85
CA PRO A 119 4.15 -8.38 -4.74
C PRO A 119 5.01 -8.12 -5.99
N ARG A 120 5.61 -9.15 -6.54
CA ARG A 120 6.12 -9.13 -7.92
C ARG A 120 4.93 -8.94 -8.87
N GLY A 121 5.16 -8.20 -9.95
CA GLY A 121 4.11 -7.79 -10.89
C GLY A 121 3.63 -6.37 -10.69
N LEU A 122 3.48 -5.92 -9.44
CA LEU A 122 2.98 -4.58 -9.12
C LEU A 122 3.60 -4.05 -7.81
N TRP A 123 4.88 -3.76 -7.81
CA TRP A 123 5.62 -3.31 -6.64
C TRP A 123 5.12 -1.97 -6.05
N GLY A 124 4.34 -1.20 -6.81
CA GLY A 124 3.73 0.05 -6.35
C GLY A 124 2.62 -0.13 -5.30
N VAL A 125 2.06 -1.34 -5.19
CA VAL A 125 1.01 -1.66 -4.21
C VAL A 125 1.65 -2.30 -2.97
N LEU A 126 1.21 -1.88 -1.79
CA LEU A 126 1.54 -2.52 -0.53
C LEU A 126 0.44 -3.50 -0.17
N LEU A 127 0.80 -4.74 0.08
CA LEU A 127 -0.11 -5.78 0.57
C LEU A 127 0.19 -6.10 2.02
N VAL A 128 -0.86 -6.47 2.75
CA VAL A 128 -0.78 -6.84 4.16
C VAL A 128 -1.60 -8.11 4.43
N SER A 129 -1.17 -8.90 5.41
CA SER A 129 -1.89 -10.09 5.87
C SER A 129 -3.13 -9.71 6.70
N GLU A 130 -4.07 -10.63 6.87
CA GLU A 130 -5.18 -10.46 7.82
C GLU A 130 -4.67 -10.27 9.25
N ARG A 131 -3.57 -10.93 9.62
CA ARG A 131 -2.92 -10.76 10.92
C ARG A 131 -2.47 -9.31 11.12
N PHE A 132 -1.93 -8.66 10.08
CA PHE A 132 -1.59 -7.24 10.14
C PHE A 132 -2.83 -6.35 10.24
N VAL A 133 -3.93 -6.70 9.57
CA VAL A 133 -5.20 -5.95 9.70
C VAL A 133 -5.68 -5.99 11.15
N CYS A 134 -5.77 -7.16 11.77
CA CYS A 134 -6.12 -7.31 13.18
C CYS A 134 -5.19 -6.53 14.12
N PHE A 135 -3.88 -6.56 13.84
CA PHE A 135 -2.88 -5.76 14.55
C PHE A 135 -3.16 -4.27 14.44
N SER A 136 -3.43 -3.78 13.24
CA SER A 136 -3.68 -2.36 13.00
C SER A 136 -4.94 -1.85 13.73
N GLU A 137 -5.97 -2.67 13.79
CA GLU A 137 -7.20 -2.39 14.54
C GLU A 137 -6.97 -2.40 16.05
N LYS A 138 -6.30 -3.44 16.56
CA LYS A 138 -5.97 -3.58 17.98
C LYS A 138 -5.18 -2.40 18.52
N HIS A 139 -4.20 -1.90 17.76
CA HIS A 139 -3.36 -0.77 18.14
C HIS A 139 -3.90 0.59 17.69
N ALA A 140 -5.10 0.63 17.10
CA ALA A 140 -5.75 1.83 16.58
C ALA A 140 -4.81 2.66 15.69
N LEU A 141 -4.09 1.98 14.77
CA LEU A 141 -3.13 2.65 13.90
C LEU A 141 -3.85 3.55 12.89
N SER A 142 -3.32 4.72 12.69
CA SER A 142 -3.94 5.76 11.88
C SER A 142 -3.38 5.83 10.45
N HIS A 143 -4.17 6.45 9.54
CA HIS A 143 -3.83 6.66 8.13
C HIS A 143 -3.66 5.35 7.32
N MET A 144 -4.40 4.33 7.69
CA MET A 144 -4.49 3.07 6.95
C MET A 144 -5.96 2.72 6.70
N SER A 145 -6.23 2.20 5.52
CA SER A 145 -7.55 1.71 5.11
C SER A 145 -7.35 0.47 4.26
N PRO A 146 -7.02 -0.68 4.86
CA PRO A 146 -6.86 -1.92 4.12
C PRO A 146 -8.18 -2.33 3.47
N VAL A 147 -8.09 -2.84 2.25
CA VAL A 147 -9.21 -3.40 1.49
C VAL A 147 -8.84 -4.80 1.03
N PRO A 148 -9.80 -5.74 0.92
CA PRO A 148 -9.55 -7.05 0.33
C PRO A 148 -8.94 -6.91 -1.06
N ILE A 149 -7.91 -7.69 -1.38
CA ILE A 149 -7.15 -7.53 -2.62
C ILE A 149 -7.99 -7.74 -3.87
N GLU A 150 -8.99 -8.62 -3.82
CA GLU A 150 -9.94 -8.88 -4.89
C GLU A 150 -10.92 -7.72 -5.11
N LYS A 151 -11.05 -6.81 -4.15
CA LYS A 151 -11.89 -5.60 -4.20
C LYS A 151 -11.08 -4.32 -4.41
N TYR A 152 -9.76 -4.43 -4.51
CA TYR A 152 -8.91 -3.26 -4.71
C TYR A 152 -9.13 -2.65 -6.10
N VAL A 153 -9.57 -1.40 -6.14
CA VAL A 153 -9.81 -0.65 -7.38
C VAL A 153 -8.90 0.57 -7.43
N TRP A 154 -8.21 0.71 -8.55
CA TRP A 154 -7.46 1.91 -8.91
C TRP A 154 -7.67 2.20 -10.39
N ASP A 155 -8.49 3.19 -10.69
CA ASP A 155 -8.89 3.54 -12.06
C ASP A 155 -8.95 5.06 -12.25
N PRO A 156 -7.80 5.74 -12.25
CA PRO A 156 -7.74 7.20 -12.33
C PRO A 156 -8.23 7.76 -13.67
N LEU A 157 -8.30 6.93 -14.69
CA LEU A 157 -8.72 7.32 -16.05
C LEU A 157 -10.13 6.83 -16.40
N GLY A 158 -10.82 6.16 -15.49
CA GLY A 158 -12.17 5.61 -15.74
C GLY A 158 -12.21 4.50 -16.79
N LEU A 159 -11.14 3.74 -16.97
CA LEU A 159 -11.00 2.76 -18.04
C LEU A 159 -11.89 1.52 -17.86
N TYR A 160 -12.23 1.18 -16.62
CA TYR A 160 -13.18 0.10 -16.30
C TYR A 160 -14.62 0.60 -16.22
N TYR A 161 -14.84 1.75 -15.60
CA TYR A 161 -16.20 2.27 -15.34
C TYR A 161 -16.87 2.89 -16.58
N SER A 162 -16.09 3.40 -17.55
CA SER A 162 -16.65 3.94 -18.80
C SER A 162 -17.37 2.90 -19.67
N ARG A 163 -17.08 1.61 -19.50
CA ARG A 163 -17.73 0.52 -20.25
C ARG A 163 -19.07 0.09 -19.67
N SER A 164 -19.24 0.16 -18.35
CA SER A 164 -20.51 -0.23 -17.72
C SER A 164 -21.65 0.75 -18.02
N LEU A 165 -21.34 2.01 -18.31
CA LEU A 165 -22.34 3.01 -18.73
C LEU A 165 -22.74 2.91 -20.20
N GLN A 166 -21.99 2.17 -21.03
CA GLN A 166 -22.29 1.98 -22.47
C GLN A 166 -23.04 0.68 -22.80
N LEU A 167 -23.28 -0.18 -21.80
CA LEU A 167 -23.91 -1.50 -22.01
C LEU A 167 -25.39 -1.56 -21.60
N ASP A 168 -26.03 -0.44 -21.27
CA ASP A 168 -27.46 -0.41 -21.00
C ASP A 168 -28.19 0.49 -22.02
N PRO A 169 -28.51 -0.02 -23.24
CA PRO A 169 -29.29 0.69 -24.23
C PRO A 169 -30.81 0.64 -23.97
N SER A 170 -31.25 0.08 -22.84
CA SER A 170 -32.68 -0.18 -22.56
C SER A 170 -33.40 0.87 -21.72
N SER A 171 -32.77 2.01 -21.36
CA SER A 171 -33.45 3.06 -20.58
C SER A 171 -33.87 4.28 -21.42
N LYS A 172 -34.33 4.04 -22.67
CA LYS A 172 -35.07 5.07 -23.43
C LYS A 172 -36.42 4.46 -23.86
N SER A 173 -37.41 4.62 -23.03
CA SER A 173 -38.82 4.61 -23.39
C SER A 173 -39.58 5.53 -22.44
#